data_dd8383ba20db76f19f648332a229462d
#
_entry.id   dd8383ba20db76f19f648332a229462d
#
_cell.length_a   1.000
_cell.length_b   1.000
_cell.length_c   1.000
_cell.angle_alpha   90.00
_cell.angle_beta   90.00
_cell.angle_gamma   90.00
#
_symmetry.space_group_name_H-M   'P 1'
#
loop_
_entity.id
_entity.type
_entity.pdbx_description
1 polymer ?
#
loop_
_entity_poly.entity_id
_entity_poly.type
_entity_poly.pdbx_seq_one_letter_code
_entity_poly.pdbx_strand_id
1 'polypeptide(L)'
;SFSCLAAIAGEVSFKITKQYLNFPISHKENRGRMTFEVNGKPDLSVVIRLAPDEAEYWVFKDVSAFKGKTIKITYDGNEKGLSKIYQSDEIEGQAELYKEKNRPQFHFTTRRGWINDPNGLIYYEGEYHLFYQHNPFERDWENMHWGHAVSKDLIHWTELPDALYPDHLGTMFSGSAV
;
A
#
# COMPACT_ATOMS: atom_id res chain seq x y z
N SER A 1 5.80 13.80 37.71
CA SER A 1 4.71 13.21 36.94
C SER A 1 4.92 13.54 35.47
N PHE A 2 5.33 12.54 34.68
CA PHE A 2 5.34 12.66 33.22
C PHE A 2 3.89 12.52 32.74
N SER A 3 3.27 13.62 32.37
CA SER A 3 2.02 13.62 31.63
C SER A 3 2.31 13.11 30.22
N CYS A 4 1.97 11.88 29.93
CA CYS A 4 1.95 11.36 28.57
C CYS A 4 0.78 12.05 27.89
N LEU A 5 1.05 13.11 27.09
CA LEU A 5 0.07 13.61 26.14
C LEU A 5 -0.13 12.51 25.12
N ALA A 6 -1.25 11.82 25.21
CA ALA A 6 -1.71 10.98 24.12
C ALA A 6 -1.89 11.88 22.89
N ALA A 7 -1.15 11.65 21.83
CA ALA A 7 -1.39 12.31 20.56
C ALA A 7 -2.85 12.03 20.17
N ILE A 8 -3.64 13.09 19.91
CA ILE A 8 -5.00 12.94 19.41
C ILE A 8 -4.84 12.47 17.97
N ALA A 9 -5.24 11.24 17.69
CA ALA A 9 -5.23 10.71 16.33
C ALA A 9 -6.26 11.50 15.49
N GLY A 10 -5.82 12.02 14.35
CA GLY A 10 -6.72 12.60 13.36
C GLY A 10 -7.58 11.52 12.69
N GLU A 11 -8.75 11.89 12.18
CA GLU A 11 -9.61 10.97 11.45
C GLU A 11 -10.23 11.59 10.20
N VAL A 12 -10.48 10.74 9.19
CA VAL A 12 -11.20 11.09 7.98
C VAL A 12 -12.05 9.91 7.52
N SER A 13 -13.18 10.16 6.89
CA SER A 13 -14.06 9.13 6.37
C SER A 13 -14.37 9.34 4.89
N PHE A 14 -14.38 8.23 4.14
CA PHE A 14 -14.70 8.21 2.72
C PHE A 14 -15.86 7.27 2.45
N LYS A 15 -16.94 7.78 1.86
CA LYS A 15 -17.91 6.94 1.16
C LYS A 15 -17.27 6.50 -0.16
N ILE A 16 -16.97 5.22 -0.31
CA ILE A 16 -16.21 4.72 -1.46
C ILE A 16 -17.08 4.70 -2.70
N THR A 17 -16.66 5.47 -3.71
CA THR A 17 -17.28 5.57 -5.04
C THR A 17 -16.28 5.33 -6.17
N LYS A 18 -14.98 5.42 -5.87
CA LYS A 18 -13.86 5.27 -6.80
C LYS A 18 -13.06 4.00 -6.51
N GLN A 19 -12.12 3.68 -7.42
CA GLN A 19 -11.31 2.47 -7.32
C GLN A 19 -10.20 2.60 -6.28
N TYR A 20 -9.53 3.75 -6.21
CA TYR A 20 -8.33 3.93 -5.39
C TYR A 20 -8.52 5.02 -4.34
N LEU A 21 -7.86 4.83 -3.20
CA LEU A 21 -7.45 5.92 -2.30
C LEU A 21 -5.97 6.20 -2.56
N ASN A 22 -5.63 7.47 -2.80
CA ASN A 22 -4.27 7.95 -3.02
C ASN A 22 -3.75 8.66 -1.77
N PHE A 23 -2.51 8.34 -1.37
CA PHE A 23 -1.87 8.82 -0.15
C PHE A 23 -0.58 9.57 -0.49
N PRO A 24 -0.43 10.83 -0.06
CA PRO A 24 0.80 11.60 -0.24
C PRO A 24 1.86 11.16 0.77
N ILE A 25 3.09 10.91 0.34
CA ILE A 25 4.19 10.45 1.19
C ILE A 25 5.32 11.47 1.23
N SER A 26 5.89 11.68 2.42
CA SER A 26 7.12 12.43 2.61
C SER A 26 7.99 11.78 3.69
N HIS A 27 9.22 11.42 3.36
CA HIS A 27 10.21 10.88 4.30
C HIS A 27 10.80 11.94 5.24
N LYS A 28 10.40 13.20 5.09
CA LYS A 28 10.69 14.27 6.06
C LYS A 28 9.80 14.17 7.30
N GLU A 29 8.68 13.45 7.19
CA GLU A 29 7.73 13.26 8.29
C GLU A 29 8.10 12.03 9.15
N ASN A 30 7.63 12.05 10.40
CA ASN A 30 7.71 10.88 11.27
C ASN A 30 6.69 9.82 10.84
N ARG A 31 7.03 8.56 11.08
CA ARG A 31 6.09 7.46 10.91
C ARG A 31 4.91 7.59 11.87
N GLY A 32 3.73 7.38 11.37
CA GLY A 32 2.51 7.24 12.15
C GLY A 32 1.77 5.95 11.76
N ARG A 33 0.94 5.46 12.67
CA ARG A 33 0.08 4.32 12.43
C ARG A 33 -1.24 4.80 11.84
N MET A 34 -1.58 4.23 10.69
CA MET A 34 -2.85 4.47 10.02
C MET A 34 -3.70 3.19 10.13
N THR A 35 -4.92 3.32 10.62
CA THR A 35 -5.87 2.20 10.69
C THR A 35 -7.07 2.47 9.82
N PHE A 36 -7.55 1.41 9.18
CA PHE A 36 -8.72 1.42 8.30
C PHE A 36 -9.84 0.61 8.95
N GLU A 37 -11.02 1.19 8.99
CA GLU A 37 -12.26 0.53 9.41
C GLU A 37 -13.26 0.58 8.27
N VAL A 38 -13.85 -0.56 7.91
CA VAL A 38 -14.89 -0.65 6.88
C VAL A 38 -16.24 -0.89 7.55
N ASN A 39 -17.16 0.08 7.44
CA ASN A 39 -18.45 0.06 8.12
C ASN A 39 -18.31 -0.24 9.64
N GLY A 40 -17.31 0.37 10.28
CA GLY A 40 -17.06 0.21 11.73
C GLY A 40 -16.34 -1.08 12.14
N LYS A 41 -15.84 -1.88 11.19
CA LYS A 41 -15.04 -3.08 11.46
C LYS A 41 -13.60 -2.86 11.05
N PRO A 42 -12.62 -3.25 11.89
CA PRO A 42 -11.21 -3.18 11.53
C PRO A 42 -10.94 -3.95 10.22
N ASP A 43 -10.14 -3.36 9.32
CA ASP A 43 -9.72 -3.94 8.03
C ASP A 43 -8.21 -4.08 7.96
N LEU A 44 -7.48 -2.97 8.06
CA LEU A 44 -6.03 -2.92 7.88
C LEU A 44 -5.40 -1.91 8.85
N SER A 45 -4.19 -2.18 9.29
CA SER A 45 -3.36 -1.23 10.03
C SER A 45 -1.95 -1.21 9.44
N VAL A 46 -1.46 -0.02 9.10
CA VAL A 46 -0.15 0.18 8.46
C VAL A 46 0.62 1.33 9.11
N VAL A 47 1.92 1.32 8.95
CA VAL A 47 2.80 2.42 9.33
C VAL A 47 3.14 3.22 8.08
N ILE A 48 2.96 4.55 8.11
CA ILE A 48 3.07 5.43 6.94
C ILE A 48 3.51 6.83 7.35
N ARG A 49 4.11 7.59 6.43
CA ARG A 49 4.51 9.00 6.60
C ARG A 49 3.69 9.90 5.69
N LEU A 50 2.50 10.31 6.11
CA LEU A 50 1.69 11.22 5.31
C LEU A 50 2.35 12.60 5.19
N ALA A 51 2.44 13.10 3.96
CA ALA A 51 2.89 14.46 3.67
C ALA A 51 1.82 15.49 4.02
N PRO A 52 2.08 16.43 4.94
CA PRO A 52 1.13 17.51 5.24
C PRO A 52 1.12 18.59 4.17
N ASP A 53 2.23 18.77 3.45
CA ASP A 53 2.43 19.80 2.43
C ASP A 53 2.69 19.16 1.06
N GLU A 54 3.90 19.22 0.54
CA GLU A 54 4.29 18.66 -0.74
C GLU A 54 4.69 17.18 -0.59
N ALA A 55 4.09 16.30 -1.39
CA ALA A 55 4.43 14.89 -1.42
C ALA A 55 5.73 14.66 -2.21
N GLU A 56 6.63 13.84 -1.67
CA GLU A 56 7.79 13.35 -2.42
C GLU A 56 7.34 12.33 -3.48
N TYR A 57 6.33 11.53 -3.15
CA TYR A 57 5.69 10.58 -4.06
C TYR A 57 4.32 10.19 -3.51
N TRP A 58 3.56 9.43 -4.30
CA TRP A 58 2.24 8.95 -3.94
C TRP A 58 2.20 7.43 -3.94
N VAL A 59 1.44 6.87 -3.00
CA VAL A 59 1.07 5.46 -2.96
C VAL A 59 -0.44 5.33 -2.98
N PHE A 60 -0.96 4.12 -3.15
CA PHE A 60 -2.40 3.90 -3.29
C PHE A 60 -2.84 2.60 -2.61
N LYS A 61 -4.12 2.54 -2.27
CA LYS A 61 -4.83 1.30 -1.91
C LYS A 61 -6.00 1.12 -2.87
N ASP A 62 -6.11 -0.07 -3.50
CA ASP A 62 -7.32 -0.43 -4.22
C ASP A 62 -8.44 -0.67 -3.21
N VAL A 63 -9.52 0.06 -3.35
CA VAL A 63 -10.71 0.01 -2.49
C VAL A 63 -11.97 -0.38 -3.27
N SER A 64 -11.81 -0.90 -4.47
CA SER A 64 -12.92 -1.28 -5.36
C SER A 64 -13.87 -2.29 -4.72
N ALA A 65 -13.35 -3.23 -3.91
CA ALA A 65 -14.14 -4.21 -3.16
C ALA A 65 -15.03 -3.57 -2.08
N PHE A 66 -14.80 -2.30 -1.74
CA PHE A 66 -15.54 -1.55 -0.73
C PHE A 66 -16.49 -0.51 -1.34
N LYS A 67 -16.72 -0.52 -2.66
CA LYS A 67 -17.67 0.41 -3.30
C LYS A 67 -19.03 0.35 -2.61
N GLY A 68 -19.56 1.54 -2.29
CA GLY A 68 -20.79 1.70 -1.53
C GLY A 68 -20.66 1.61 -0.01
N LYS A 69 -19.52 1.17 0.52
CA LYS A 69 -19.23 1.16 1.97
C LYS A 69 -18.53 2.46 2.39
N THR A 70 -18.46 2.69 3.71
CA THR A 70 -17.67 3.79 4.27
C THR A 70 -16.39 3.22 4.86
N ILE A 71 -15.26 3.81 4.46
CA ILE A 71 -13.95 3.58 5.08
C ILE A 71 -13.66 4.78 6.00
N LYS A 72 -13.45 4.50 7.28
CA LYS A 72 -12.91 5.46 8.24
C LYS A 72 -11.42 5.18 8.40
N ILE A 73 -10.61 6.23 8.35
CA ILE A 73 -9.16 6.19 8.54
C ILE A 73 -8.83 7.00 9.77
N THR A 74 -8.09 6.41 10.71
CA THR A 74 -7.48 7.11 11.85
C THR A 74 -5.96 7.10 11.68
N TYR A 75 -5.29 8.18 12.10
CA TYR A 75 -3.86 8.34 11.93
C TYR A 75 -3.26 9.08 13.13
N ASP A 76 -2.22 8.50 13.75
CA ASP A 76 -1.54 9.07 14.93
C ASP A 76 -0.28 9.90 14.60
N GLY A 77 0.04 10.07 13.31
CA GLY A 77 1.10 10.96 12.84
C GLY A 77 0.59 12.41 12.60
N ASN A 78 1.22 13.12 11.66
CA ASN A 78 0.82 14.49 11.30
C ASN A 78 -0.55 14.50 10.60
N GLU A 79 -1.60 14.87 11.34
CA GLU A 79 -3.00 14.83 10.87
C GLU A 79 -3.29 15.70 9.64
N LYS A 80 -2.50 16.75 9.38
CA LYS A 80 -2.67 17.58 8.18
C LYS A 80 -2.59 16.79 6.89
N GLY A 81 -1.80 15.69 6.86
CA GLY A 81 -1.69 14.80 5.72
C GLY A 81 -2.99 14.08 5.38
N LEU A 82 -3.89 13.86 6.35
CA LEU A 82 -5.19 13.23 6.11
C LEU A 82 -6.07 14.02 5.14
N SER A 83 -6.01 15.34 5.18
CA SER A 83 -6.82 16.20 4.30
C SER A 83 -6.42 16.11 2.82
N LYS A 84 -5.27 15.52 2.52
CA LYS A 84 -4.75 15.35 1.16
C LYS A 84 -5.03 13.96 0.58
N ILE A 85 -5.52 13.03 1.38
CA ILE A 85 -5.99 11.74 0.89
C ILE A 85 -7.22 11.96 0.03
N TYR A 86 -7.26 11.36 -1.13
CA TYR A 86 -8.43 11.46 -2.01
C TYR A 86 -8.70 10.15 -2.76
N GLN A 87 -9.93 9.99 -3.22
CA GLN A 87 -10.32 8.83 -4.03
C GLN A 87 -10.36 9.20 -5.53
N SER A 88 -9.92 8.27 -6.37
CA SER A 88 -9.90 8.41 -7.83
C SER A 88 -10.08 7.04 -8.50
N ASP A 89 -10.44 7.04 -9.78
CA ASP A 89 -10.39 5.83 -10.62
C ASP A 89 -9.00 5.58 -11.21
N GLU A 90 -8.04 6.49 -10.97
CA GLU A 90 -6.65 6.39 -11.35
C GLU A 90 -5.75 6.55 -10.12
N ILE A 91 -4.59 5.89 -10.12
CA ILE A 91 -3.55 6.16 -9.15
C ILE A 91 -2.82 7.45 -9.49
N GLU A 92 -2.42 8.22 -8.48
CA GLU A 92 -1.69 9.48 -8.72
C GLU A 92 -0.41 9.23 -9.51
N GLY A 93 -0.20 10.00 -10.59
CA GLY A 93 0.95 9.84 -11.47
C GLY A 93 0.93 8.56 -12.34
N GLN A 94 -0.24 7.96 -12.58
CA GLN A 94 -0.39 6.72 -13.37
C GLN A 94 0.27 6.80 -14.75
N ALA A 95 0.17 7.93 -15.42
CA ALA A 95 0.75 8.13 -16.76
C ALA A 95 2.29 8.04 -16.78
N GLU A 96 2.94 8.23 -15.64
CA GLU A 96 4.41 8.21 -15.52
C GLU A 96 4.95 6.91 -14.91
N LEU A 97 4.07 5.94 -14.59
CA LEU A 97 4.48 4.62 -14.11
C LEU A 97 5.37 3.91 -15.13
N TYR A 98 6.45 3.29 -14.63
CA TYR A 98 7.47 2.58 -15.39
C TYR A 98 8.30 3.47 -16.37
N LYS A 99 8.14 4.81 -16.29
CA LYS A 99 8.93 5.79 -17.04
C LYS A 99 9.95 6.51 -16.15
N GLU A 100 10.00 6.18 -14.89
CA GLU A 100 10.90 6.83 -13.93
C GLU A 100 12.37 6.59 -14.32
N LYS A 101 13.19 7.63 -14.25
CA LYS A 101 14.60 7.64 -14.70
C LYS A 101 15.42 6.46 -14.16
N ASN A 102 15.17 6.04 -12.93
CA ASN A 102 15.92 4.99 -12.26
C ASN A 102 15.17 3.64 -12.23
N ARG A 103 14.09 3.47 -12.98
CA ARG A 103 13.35 2.21 -13.08
C ARG A 103 14.23 1.12 -13.68
N PRO A 104 14.42 -0.03 -13.02
CA PRO A 104 15.12 -1.17 -13.60
C PRO A 104 14.51 -1.61 -14.93
N GLN A 105 15.36 -1.98 -15.90
CA GLN A 105 14.93 -2.32 -17.25
C GLN A 105 14.78 -3.85 -17.46
N PHE A 106 15.44 -4.66 -16.62
CA PHE A 106 15.51 -6.12 -16.80
C PHE A 106 14.83 -6.90 -15.71
N HIS A 107 14.70 -6.33 -14.51
CA HIS A 107 14.10 -7.02 -13.37
C HIS A 107 12.65 -6.59 -13.19
N PHE A 108 11.82 -7.52 -12.74
CA PHE A 108 10.48 -7.18 -12.26
C PHE A 108 10.56 -6.11 -11.16
N THR A 109 9.68 -5.15 -11.23
CA THR A 109 9.49 -4.12 -10.19
C THR A 109 8.00 -3.86 -10.02
N THR A 110 7.57 -3.72 -8.77
CA THR A 110 6.20 -3.32 -8.45
C THR A 110 5.91 -1.87 -8.89
N ARG A 111 4.65 -1.53 -9.09
CA ARG A 111 4.21 -0.16 -9.45
C ARG A 111 4.64 0.88 -8.43
N ARG A 112 4.49 0.55 -7.16
CA ARG A 112 4.83 1.45 -6.03
C ARG A 112 5.30 0.63 -4.84
N GLY A 113 6.12 1.27 -3.97
CA GLY A 113 6.50 0.75 -2.69
C GLY A 113 7.79 -0.05 -2.67
N TRP A 114 8.02 -0.73 -1.57
CA TRP A 114 9.20 -1.56 -1.32
C TRP A 114 8.97 -3.00 -1.76
N ILE A 115 9.99 -3.62 -2.33
CA ILE A 115 9.99 -5.03 -2.72
C ILE A 115 11.28 -5.69 -2.24
N ASN A 116 11.19 -6.92 -1.69
CA ASN A 116 12.35 -7.75 -1.35
C ASN A 116 12.11 -9.22 -1.69
N ASP A 117 12.14 -10.16 -0.73
CA ASP A 117 12.20 -11.59 -0.96
C ASP A 117 11.15 -12.10 -1.97
N PRO A 118 11.54 -12.87 -2.99
CA PRO A 118 10.58 -13.63 -3.77
C PRO A 118 9.97 -14.74 -2.92
N ASN A 119 8.67 -14.94 -3.04
CA ASN A 119 7.89 -15.93 -2.30
C ASN A 119 7.11 -16.81 -3.26
N GLY A 120 6.76 -18.01 -2.85
CA GLY A 120 5.77 -18.86 -3.47
C GLY A 120 5.87 -19.00 -4.99
N LEU A 121 7.10 -19.12 -5.53
CA LEU A 121 7.31 -19.25 -6.97
C LEU A 121 6.67 -20.54 -7.47
N ILE A 122 5.72 -20.45 -8.40
CA ILE A 122 5.01 -21.61 -8.94
C ILE A 122 4.62 -21.39 -10.40
N TYR A 123 4.60 -22.49 -11.16
CA TYR A 123 3.97 -22.53 -12.48
C TYR A 123 2.62 -23.22 -12.34
N TYR A 124 1.54 -22.52 -12.68
CA TYR A 124 0.19 -23.01 -12.55
C TYR A 124 -0.70 -22.51 -13.70
N GLU A 125 -1.52 -23.40 -14.26
CA GLU A 125 -2.47 -23.10 -15.34
C GLU A 125 -1.89 -22.34 -16.54
N GLY A 126 -0.60 -22.59 -16.88
CA GLY A 126 0.06 -21.97 -18.03
C GLY A 126 0.73 -20.63 -17.76
N GLU A 127 0.82 -20.22 -16.51
CA GLU A 127 1.46 -18.99 -16.09
C GLU A 127 2.47 -19.22 -14.97
N TYR A 128 3.55 -18.43 -14.95
CA TYR A 128 4.49 -18.32 -13.83
C TYR A 128 3.94 -17.30 -12.85
N HIS A 129 3.83 -17.68 -11.59
CA HIS A 129 3.44 -16.78 -10.51
C HIS A 129 4.65 -16.40 -9.69
N LEU A 130 4.84 -15.11 -9.49
CA LEU A 130 5.81 -14.52 -8.60
C LEU A 130 5.05 -13.83 -7.47
N PHE A 131 5.21 -14.31 -6.25
CA PHE A 131 4.85 -13.55 -5.06
C PHE A 131 6.12 -12.94 -4.48
N TYR A 132 5.99 -11.86 -3.74
CA TYR A 132 7.14 -11.15 -3.17
C TYR A 132 6.74 -10.37 -1.92
N GLN A 133 7.71 -10.17 -1.02
CA GLN A 133 7.52 -9.27 0.10
C GLN A 133 7.29 -7.86 -0.43
N HIS A 134 6.20 -7.22 -0.02
CA HIS A 134 5.76 -5.94 -0.53
C HIS A 134 5.32 -5.01 0.60
N ASN A 135 5.87 -3.79 0.62
CA ASN A 135 5.28 -2.69 1.36
C ASN A 135 4.65 -1.71 0.35
N PRO A 136 3.34 -1.75 0.12
CA PRO A 136 2.68 -0.89 -0.87
C PRO A 136 2.57 0.57 -0.43
N PHE A 137 2.87 0.90 0.84
CA PHE A 137 2.63 2.22 1.42
C PHE A 137 3.88 3.08 1.56
N GLU A 138 5.08 2.50 1.46
CA GLU A 138 6.34 3.24 1.58
C GLU A 138 7.46 2.60 0.74
N ARG A 139 8.60 3.31 0.62
CA ARG A 139 9.83 2.83 -0.02
C ARG A 139 10.81 2.17 0.96
N ASP A 140 10.40 1.95 2.22
CA ASP A 140 11.19 1.27 3.25
C ASP A 140 10.54 -0.07 3.60
N TRP A 141 11.33 -0.97 4.20
CA TRP A 141 10.82 -2.22 4.75
C TRP A 141 9.86 -1.94 5.91
N GLU A 142 8.61 -2.35 5.78
CA GLU A 142 7.53 -2.30 6.79
C GLU A 142 6.27 -2.94 6.17
N ASN A 143 5.20 -3.09 6.93
CA ASN A 143 3.85 -3.44 6.44
C ASN A 143 3.80 -4.62 5.48
N MET A 144 4.59 -5.68 5.71
CA MET A 144 4.77 -6.75 4.72
C MET A 144 3.46 -7.41 4.30
N HIS A 145 3.18 -7.26 3.01
CA HIS A 145 2.19 -7.98 2.23
C HIS A 145 2.90 -9.03 1.38
N TRP A 146 2.16 -9.90 0.74
CA TRP A 146 2.64 -10.62 -0.43
C TRP A 146 2.09 -9.93 -1.68
N GLY A 147 2.96 -9.24 -2.39
CA GLY A 147 2.68 -8.80 -3.75
C GLY A 147 2.55 -9.99 -4.68
N HIS A 148 1.90 -9.81 -5.83
CA HIS A 148 1.67 -10.87 -6.80
C HIS A 148 1.84 -10.36 -8.22
N ALA A 149 2.57 -11.11 -9.04
CA ALA A 149 2.68 -10.88 -10.47
C ALA A 149 2.63 -12.21 -11.23
N VAL A 150 2.18 -12.17 -12.47
CA VAL A 150 2.10 -13.32 -13.38
C VAL A 150 2.83 -13.05 -14.68
N SER A 151 3.39 -14.11 -15.28
CA SER A 151 4.07 -14.06 -16.56
C SER A 151 3.89 -15.36 -17.33
N LYS A 152 3.84 -15.28 -18.67
CA LYS A 152 3.86 -16.45 -19.54
C LYS A 152 5.26 -16.85 -20.02
N ASP A 153 6.23 -15.95 -19.89
CA ASP A 153 7.56 -16.10 -20.49
C ASP A 153 8.72 -15.73 -19.53
N LEU A 154 8.42 -15.36 -18.26
CA LEU A 154 9.40 -14.91 -17.26
C LEU A 154 10.06 -13.55 -17.57
N ILE A 155 9.64 -12.89 -18.64
CA ILE A 155 10.20 -11.61 -19.11
C ILE A 155 9.15 -10.51 -18.95
N HIS A 156 7.93 -10.76 -19.45
CA HIS A 156 6.82 -9.81 -19.40
C HIS A 156 5.91 -10.16 -18.24
N TRP A 157 5.87 -9.29 -17.24
CA TRP A 157 5.11 -9.47 -16.02
C TRP A 157 3.90 -8.56 -15.94
N THR A 158 2.80 -9.10 -15.46
CA THR A 158 1.60 -8.34 -15.11
C THR A 158 1.45 -8.37 -13.59
N GLU A 159 1.51 -7.20 -12.96
CA GLU A 159 1.26 -7.06 -11.53
C GLU A 159 -0.25 -7.15 -11.24
N LEU A 160 -0.59 -8.03 -10.33
CA LEU A 160 -1.93 -8.23 -9.80
C LEU A 160 -2.08 -7.54 -8.42
N PRO A 161 -3.29 -7.48 -7.83
CA PRO A 161 -3.44 -7.09 -6.44
C PRO A 161 -2.60 -7.98 -5.50
N ASP A 162 -2.18 -7.43 -4.38
CA ASP A 162 -1.48 -8.20 -3.35
C ASP A 162 -2.31 -9.44 -2.96
N ALA A 163 -1.65 -10.58 -2.85
CA ALA A 163 -2.31 -11.87 -2.57
C ALA A 163 -2.59 -12.06 -1.07
N LEU A 164 -1.70 -11.55 -0.19
CA LEU A 164 -1.85 -11.63 1.26
C LEU A 164 -1.63 -10.25 1.88
N TYR A 165 -2.42 -9.97 2.90
CA TYR A 165 -2.43 -8.68 3.61
C TYR A 165 -2.10 -8.90 5.08
N PRO A 166 -1.46 -7.94 5.76
CA PRO A 166 -1.37 -7.94 7.22
C PRO A 166 -2.76 -8.04 7.87
N ASP A 167 -2.84 -8.77 8.95
CA ASP A 167 -4.04 -8.91 9.76
C ASP A 167 -3.75 -8.72 11.25
N HIS A 168 -4.68 -9.13 12.12
CA HIS A 168 -4.54 -9.03 13.58
C HIS A 168 -3.43 -9.94 14.16
N LEU A 169 -2.92 -10.91 13.40
CA LEU A 169 -1.81 -11.77 13.79
C LEU A 169 -0.45 -11.16 13.40
N GLY A 170 -0.43 -10.18 12.51
CA GLY A 170 0.77 -9.46 12.09
C GLY A 170 0.94 -9.34 10.58
N THR A 171 2.20 -9.14 10.16
CA THR A 171 2.61 -9.00 8.77
C THR A 171 2.85 -10.36 8.11
N MET A 172 2.78 -10.40 6.77
CA MET A 172 2.98 -11.62 5.99
C MET A 172 4.48 -11.80 5.67
N PHE A 173 5.16 -12.64 6.47
CA PHE A 173 6.57 -12.97 6.22
C PHE A 173 6.75 -13.97 5.08
N SER A 174 8.02 -14.15 4.65
CA SER A 174 8.39 -14.98 3.51
C SER A 174 7.98 -16.44 3.69
N GLY A 175 7.58 -17.07 2.59
CA GLY A 175 7.09 -18.45 2.58
C GLY A 175 7.10 -19.07 1.18
N SER A 176 6.49 -20.23 1.05
CA SER A 176 6.40 -21.00 -0.20
C SER A 176 4.96 -21.27 -0.57
N ALA A 177 4.71 -21.49 -1.87
CA ALA A 177 3.49 -22.13 -2.38
C ALA A 177 3.68 -23.66 -2.44
N VAL A 178 2.62 -24.40 -2.17
CA VAL A 178 2.54 -25.87 -2.29
C VAL A 178 1.26 -26.26 -2.99
#